data_307803f64df83ae1c14f045a6105de4c
#
_entry.id   307803f64df83ae1c14f045a6105de4c
#
_cell.length_a   1.000
_cell.length_b   1.000
_cell.length_c   1.000
_cell.angle_alpha   90.00
_cell.angle_beta   90.00
_cell.angle_gamma   90.00
#
_symmetry.space_group_name_H-M   'P 1'
#
loop_
_entity.id
_entity.type
_entity.pdbx_description
1 polymer ?
#
loop_
_entity_poly.entity_id
_entity_poly.type
_entity_poly.pdbx_seq_one_letter_code
_entity_poly.pdbx_strand_id
1 'polypeptide(L)'
;VRELRAAGVDVVMLTGDHPSTAAAIAAELGLRGGRVVTGAELRSRTDEQLAELVADTAVFARVSPEHKALIVRALRRAGHAVAVTGDGANDAPAIRLADVGIALGPRSTPAAKQAADIVVTDERIETIVDAVIESRAMWRSVRDSVALLEGGNLGEIAFTLGSALLAARPALNARQLLAVNLLTDLLPALVVAARPPRGVCTAELLTEGPDAAVGATLNQQVTARAVITTVAAVGGWLAARLLCPPRQVSTVGFATLVGAQLVQTAVSAQGDPLVLATALGSAAALVALVQFPPTSYFFGCRPLGVRGWGVTLAASVLPPLTGERVRSNDFGAPAAQPAGAP
;
A
#
# COMPACT_ATOMS: atom_id res chain seq x y z
N VAL A 1 21.11 8.35 -11.80
CA VAL A 1 21.42 8.99 -10.50
C VAL A 1 20.44 10.12 -10.20
N ARG A 2 20.24 11.09 -11.11
CA ARG A 2 19.32 12.22 -10.87
C ARG A 2 17.89 11.77 -10.56
N GLU A 3 17.36 10.80 -11.29
CA GLU A 3 16.02 10.24 -11.09
C GLU A 3 15.90 9.50 -9.75
N LEU A 4 16.90 8.71 -9.36
CA LEU A 4 16.95 8.05 -8.05
C LEU A 4 16.91 9.08 -6.92
N ARG A 5 17.67 10.16 -7.05
CA ARG A 5 17.64 11.25 -6.07
C ARG A 5 16.31 11.99 -6.04
N ALA A 6 15.70 12.23 -7.19
CA ALA A 6 14.35 12.79 -7.27
C ALA A 6 13.33 11.88 -6.56
N ALA A 7 13.60 10.56 -6.58
CA ALA A 7 12.84 9.56 -5.85
C ALA A 7 13.17 9.47 -4.35
N GLY A 8 14.04 10.34 -3.82
CA GLY A 8 14.48 10.30 -2.42
C GLY A 8 15.44 9.15 -2.10
N VAL A 9 16.10 8.57 -3.12
CA VAL A 9 17.09 7.50 -2.96
C VAL A 9 18.49 8.10 -3.06
N ASP A 10 19.26 8.01 -1.98
CA ASP A 10 20.68 8.38 -1.99
C ASP A 10 21.50 7.28 -2.66
N VAL A 11 22.44 7.71 -3.53
CA VAL A 11 23.29 6.79 -4.28
C VAL A 11 24.72 6.82 -3.72
N VAL A 12 25.21 5.65 -3.35
CA VAL A 12 26.55 5.42 -2.83
C VAL A 12 27.34 4.53 -3.78
N MET A 13 28.56 4.94 -4.14
CA MET A 13 29.44 4.18 -5.03
C MET A 13 30.50 3.40 -4.23
N LEU A 14 30.53 2.08 -4.43
CA LEU A 14 31.51 1.17 -3.82
C LEU A 14 32.37 0.57 -4.93
N THR A 15 33.63 0.95 -5.03
CA THR A 15 34.55 0.47 -6.09
C THR A 15 35.88 -0.05 -5.55
N GLY A 16 36.43 -1.04 -6.25
CA GLY A 16 37.80 -1.50 -6.05
C GLY A 16 38.88 -0.57 -6.64
N ASP A 17 38.46 0.41 -7.46
CA ASP A 17 39.37 1.31 -8.19
C ASP A 17 40.12 2.29 -7.29
N HIS A 18 41.06 2.97 -7.93
CA HIS A 18 41.88 4.00 -7.25
C HIS A 18 40.98 5.19 -6.85
N PRO A 19 41.25 5.84 -5.68
CA PRO A 19 40.49 6.99 -5.21
C PRO A 19 40.33 8.13 -6.20
N SER A 20 41.37 8.43 -6.99
CA SER A 20 41.30 9.47 -8.03
C SER A 20 40.32 9.13 -9.17
N THR A 21 40.30 7.88 -9.60
CA THR A 21 39.32 7.38 -10.61
C THR A 21 37.93 7.44 -10.06
N ALA A 22 37.73 6.96 -8.83
CA ALA A 22 36.46 7.01 -8.14
C ALA A 22 35.94 8.45 -7.98
N ALA A 23 36.80 9.39 -7.61
CA ALA A 23 36.45 10.79 -7.49
C ALA A 23 36.03 11.42 -8.83
N ALA A 24 36.76 11.11 -9.92
CA ALA A 24 36.41 11.61 -11.26
C ALA A 24 35.04 11.11 -11.72
N ILE A 25 34.78 9.80 -11.59
CA ILE A 25 33.49 9.20 -11.94
C ILE A 25 32.35 9.76 -11.07
N ALA A 26 32.62 9.93 -9.77
CA ALA A 26 31.62 10.49 -8.84
C ALA A 26 31.23 11.93 -9.20
N ALA A 27 32.24 12.74 -9.60
CA ALA A 27 32.03 14.11 -10.05
C ALA A 27 31.17 14.14 -11.35
N GLU A 28 31.49 13.26 -12.31
CA GLU A 28 30.72 13.13 -13.55
C GLU A 28 29.27 12.70 -13.31
N LEU A 29 29.05 11.76 -12.38
CA LEU A 29 27.73 11.30 -11.97
C LEU A 29 27.01 12.30 -11.04
N GLY A 30 27.67 13.34 -10.58
CA GLY A 30 27.14 14.33 -9.65
C GLY A 30 26.84 13.73 -8.28
N LEU A 31 27.58 12.74 -7.80
CA LEU A 31 27.39 12.18 -6.45
C LEU A 31 27.69 13.22 -5.37
N ARG A 32 26.95 13.17 -4.24
CA ARG A 32 27.14 14.12 -3.13
C ARG A 32 28.49 13.90 -2.45
N GLY A 33 29.11 15.01 -2.00
CA GLY A 33 30.28 15.00 -1.13
C GLY A 33 31.61 14.73 -1.89
N GLY A 34 32.52 15.66 -1.90
CA GLY A 34 33.84 15.54 -2.51
C GLY A 34 34.80 14.59 -1.77
N ARG A 35 34.39 13.95 -0.67
CA ARG A 35 35.22 13.03 0.10
C ARG A 35 35.12 11.62 -0.46
N VAL A 36 36.29 11.04 -0.74
CA VAL A 36 36.43 9.62 -1.07
C VAL A 36 37.05 8.93 0.14
N VAL A 37 36.38 7.93 0.67
CA VAL A 37 36.88 7.12 1.78
C VAL A 37 37.46 5.82 1.24
N THR A 38 38.61 5.41 1.75
CA THR A 38 39.26 4.16 1.33
C THR A 38 38.92 2.98 2.24
N GLY A 39 39.03 1.76 1.71
CA GLY A 39 38.84 0.55 2.51
C GLY A 39 39.81 0.45 3.72
N ALA A 40 40.96 1.05 3.64
CA ALA A 40 41.91 1.10 4.76
C ALA A 40 41.39 1.97 5.92
N GLU A 41 40.71 3.06 5.63
CA GLU A 41 40.13 3.95 6.64
C GLU A 41 38.95 3.31 7.40
N LEU A 42 38.30 2.32 6.82
CA LEU A 42 37.17 1.62 7.43
C LEU A 42 37.60 0.68 8.57
N ARG A 43 38.80 0.07 8.45
CA ARG A 43 39.26 -0.97 9.38
C ARG A 43 39.57 -0.47 10.79
N SER A 44 39.89 0.80 10.94
CA SER A 44 40.32 1.41 12.21
C SER A 44 39.16 2.06 12.98
N ARG A 45 37.91 1.91 12.52
CA ARG A 45 36.73 2.58 13.08
C ARG A 45 35.92 1.67 13.96
N THR A 46 35.37 2.23 15.04
CA THR A 46 34.31 1.57 15.81
C THR A 46 32.99 1.56 15.01
N ASP A 47 32.04 0.74 15.44
CA ASP A 47 30.73 0.62 14.77
C ASP A 47 29.99 1.97 14.72
N GLU A 48 30.07 2.80 15.79
CA GLU A 48 29.45 4.12 15.83
C GLU A 48 30.13 5.11 14.87
N GLN A 49 31.47 5.14 14.87
CA GLN A 49 32.23 5.99 13.95
C GLN A 49 32.03 5.60 12.49
N LEU A 50 31.78 4.31 12.26
CA LEU A 50 31.48 3.80 10.92
C LEU A 50 30.10 4.23 10.46
N ALA A 51 29.10 4.18 11.33
CA ALA A 51 27.73 4.64 11.02
C ALA A 51 27.71 6.13 10.65
N GLU A 52 28.40 6.98 11.42
CA GLU A 52 28.55 8.40 11.09
C GLU A 52 29.27 8.63 9.76
N LEU A 53 30.36 7.90 9.53
CA LEU A 53 31.14 8.02 8.31
C LEU A 53 30.35 7.64 7.06
N VAL A 54 29.59 6.54 7.10
CA VAL A 54 28.82 6.09 5.93
C VAL A 54 27.61 6.98 5.63
N ALA A 55 27.06 7.67 6.64
CA ALA A 55 25.95 8.60 6.45
C ALA A 55 26.36 9.82 5.60
N ASP A 56 27.61 10.29 5.73
CA ASP A 56 28.11 11.48 5.03
C ASP A 56 28.94 11.17 3.78
N THR A 57 29.17 9.88 3.49
CA THR A 57 30.09 9.48 2.41
C THR A 57 29.33 8.81 1.26
N ALA A 58 29.42 9.39 0.08
CA ALA A 58 28.85 8.81 -1.12
C ALA A 58 29.81 7.98 -1.97
N VAL A 59 31.13 7.99 -1.67
CA VAL A 59 32.15 7.33 -2.50
C VAL A 59 33.14 6.57 -1.63
N PHE A 60 33.22 5.26 -1.86
CA PHE A 60 34.18 4.38 -1.22
C PHE A 60 35.07 3.72 -2.27
N ALA A 61 36.39 3.93 -2.19
CA ALA A 61 37.36 3.42 -3.13
C ALA A 61 38.29 2.37 -2.50
N ARG A 62 38.88 1.51 -3.32
CA ARG A 62 39.75 0.39 -2.88
C ARG A 62 39.05 -0.50 -1.82
N VAL A 63 37.77 -0.76 -2.01
CA VAL A 63 37.01 -1.61 -1.11
C VAL A 63 37.07 -3.07 -1.54
N SER A 64 37.33 -3.96 -0.58
CA SER A 64 37.25 -5.41 -0.74
C SER A 64 35.80 -5.86 -0.58
N PRO A 65 35.42 -7.11 -0.94
CA PRO A 65 34.11 -7.68 -0.67
C PRO A 65 33.68 -7.57 0.80
N GLU A 66 34.63 -7.76 1.74
CA GLU A 66 34.39 -7.61 3.18
C GLU A 66 34.05 -6.18 3.57
N HIS A 67 34.75 -5.19 2.95
CA HIS A 67 34.46 -3.77 3.17
C HIS A 67 33.07 -3.40 2.63
N LYS A 68 32.64 -3.93 1.47
CA LYS A 68 31.28 -3.73 0.94
C LYS A 68 30.22 -4.22 1.92
N ALA A 69 30.42 -5.44 2.44
CA ALA A 69 29.52 -6.02 3.44
C ALA A 69 29.49 -5.19 4.75
N LEU A 70 30.65 -4.65 5.16
CA LEU A 70 30.76 -3.80 6.35
C LEU A 70 29.97 -2.48 6.18
N ILE A 71 30.11 -1.82 5.03
CA ILE A 71 29.40 -0.57 4.70
C ILE A 71 27.87 -0.82 4.70
N VAL A 72 27.41 -1.90 4.07
CA VAL A 72 25.99 -2.26 4.04
C VAL A 72 25.44 -2.47 5.47
N ARG A 73 26.17 -3.20 6.33
CA ARG A 73 25.77 -3.38 7.73
C ARG A 73 25.71 -2.07 8.50
N ALA A 74 26.67 -1.18 8.26
CA ALA A 74 26.71 0.13 8.93
C ALA A 74 25.53 1.01 8.53
N LEU A 75 25.18 1.07 7.24
CA LEU A 75 24.01 1.79 6.75
C LEU A 75 22.70 1.24 7.33
N ARG A 76 22.55 -0.09 7.37
CA ARG A 76 21.37 -0.73 7.96
C ARG A 76 21.27 -0.47 9.47
N ARG A 77 22.37 -0.49 10.21
CA ARG A 77 22.38 -0.14 11.64
C ARG A 77 22.04 1.33 11.90
N ALA A 78 22.38 2.21 10.96
CA ALA A 78 21.98 3.61 10.97
C ALA A 78 20.48 3.82 10.65
N GLY A 79 19.73 2.74 10.36
CA GLY A 79 18.29 2.80 10.10
C GLY A 79 17.91 3.03 8.64
N HIS A 80 18.89 2.97 7.72
CA HIS A 80 18.62 3.09 6.28
C HIS A 80 18.14 1.75 5.68
N ALA A 81 17.15 1.81 4.80
CA ALA A 81 16.85 0.72 3.89
C ALA A 81 17.87 0.72 2.75
N VAL A 82 18.61 -0.38 2.58
CA VAL A 82 19.76 -0.46 1.67
C VAL A 82 19.47 -1.41 0.52
N ALA A 83 19.54 -0.89 -0.71
CA ALA A 83 19.60 -1.70 -1.92
C ALA A 83 21.05 -1.79 -2.41
N VAL A 84 21.51 -2.98 -2.79
CA VAL A 84 22.84 -3.19 -3.36
C VAL A 84 22.72 -3.77 -4.75
N THR A 85 23.41 -3.13 -5.71
CA THR A 85 23.54 -3.64 -7.07
C THR A 85 24.96 -4.16 -7.31
N GLY A 86 25.07 -5.27 -8.01
CA GLY A 86 26.35 -5.83 -8.41
C GLY A 86 26.20 -6.95 -9.45
N ASP A 87 27.28 -7.25 -10.14
CA ASP A 87 27.36 -8.26 -11.19
C ASP A 87 28.34 -9.38 -10.88
N GLY A 88 29.30 -9.13 -9.98
CA GLY A 88 30.40 -10.01 -9.67
C GLY A 88 30.18 -10.93 -8.46
N ALA A 89 30.94 -12.04 -8.42
CA ALA A 89 30.97 -12.91 -7.24
C ALA A 89 31.45 -12.17 -5.97
N ASN A 90 32.25 -11.13 -6.13
CA ASN A 90 32.76 -10.29 -5.05
C ASN A 90 31.66 -9.42 -4.42
N ASP A 91 30.56 -9.21 -5.11
CA ASP A 91 29.42 -8.42 -4.65
C ASP A 91 28.37 -9.28 -3.93
N ALA A 92 28.39 -10.59 -4.16
CA ALA A 92 27.41 -11.52 -3.61
C ALA A 92 27.23 -11.41 -2.07
N PRO A 93 28.27 -11.25 -1.24
CA PRO A 93 28.10 -11.05 0.20
C PRO A 93 27.37 -9.75 0.55
N ALA A 94 27.65 -8.66 -0.16
CA ALA A 94 27.00 -7.36 0.04
C ALA A 94 25.54 -7.39 -0.46
N ILE A 95 25.30 -7.98 -1.63
CA ILE A 95 23.97 -8.19 -2.20
C ILE A 95 23.09 -8.97 -1.22
N ARG A 96 23.60 -10.06 -0.65
CA ARG A 96 22.84 -10.89 0.31
C ARG A 96 22.58 -10.22 1.65
N LEU A 97 23.38 -9.26 2.05
CA LEU A 97 23.24 -8.52 3.30
C LEU A 97 22.33 -7.30 3.18
N ALA A 98 22.05 -6.84 1.98
CA ALA A 98 21.16 -5.73 1.72
C ALA A 98 19.72 -6.03 2.11
N ASP A 99 18.88 -5.02 2.23
CA ASP A 99 17.43 -5.20 2.36
C ASP A 99 16.80 -5.55 0.99
N VAL A 100 17.45 -5.09 -0.09
CA VAL A 100 17.12 -5.49 -1.48
C VAL A 100 18.42 -5.76 -2.24
N GLY A 101 18.66 -7.01 -2.57
CA GLY A 101 19.80 -7.42 -3.41
C GLY A 101 19.43 -7.42 -4.89
N ILE A 102 20.23 -6.77 -5.75
CA ILE A 102 19.97 -6.67 -7.19
C ILE A 102 21.19 -7.17 -7.98
N ALA A 103 21.00 -8.21 -8.78
CA ALA A 103 22.00 -8.64 -9.77
C ALA A 103 21.74 -7.91 -11.09
N LEU A 104 22.74 -7.19 -11.59
CA LEU A 104 22.59 -6.31 -12.76
C LEU A 104 23.20 -6.94 -14.01
N GLY A 105 22.34 -7.14 -15.01
CA GLY A 105 22.71 -7.56 -16.34
C GLY A 105 22.78 -9.08 -16.58
N PRO A 106 22.75 -9.50 -17.85
CA PRO A 106 22.77 -10.91 -18.25
C PRO A 106 24.08 -11.59 -17.90
N ARG A 107 25.19 -10.82 -17.80
CA ARG A 107 26.54 -11.29 -17.51
C ARG A 107 26.82 -11.44 -16.01
N SER A 108 25.87 -11.10 -15.14
CA SER A 108 26.02 -11.31 -13.70
C SER A 108 26.39 -12.76 -13.40
N THR A 109 27.34 -12.94 -12.49
CA THR A 109 27.79 -14.26 -12.09
C THR A 109 26.67 -15.08 -11.44
N PRO A 110 26.71 -16.40 -11.50
CA PRO A 110 25.74 -17.25 -10.80
C PRO A 110 25.67 -16.95 -9.30
N ALA A 111 26.80 -16.60 -8.68
CA ALA A 111 26.86 -16.23 -7.27
C ALA A 111 26.07 -14.93 -6.97
N ALA A 112 26.23 -13.89 -7.80
CA ALA A 112 25.47 -12.65 -7.67
C ALA A 112 23.97 -12.88 -7.88
N LYS A 113 23.58 -13.67 -8.92
CA LYS A 113 22.17 -14.00 -9.21
C LYS A 113 21.52 -14.81 -8.07
N GLN A 114 22.26 -15.76 -7.46
CA GLN A 114 21.74 -16.54 -6.32
C GLN A 114 21.65 -15.74 -5.02
N ALA A 115 22.45 -14.70 -4.88
CA ALA A 115 22.43 -13.82 -3.72
C ALA A 115 21.34 -12.74 -3.80
N ALA A 116 20.89 -12.41 -5.02
CA ALA A 116 19.98 -11.30 -5.29
C ALA A 116 18.50 -11.69 -5.13
N ASP A 117 17.71 -10.72 -4.68
CA ASP A 117 16.24 -10.79 -4.65
C ASP A 117 15.64 -10.46 -6.03
N ILE A 118 16.33 -9.59 -6.79
CA ILE A 118 15.91 -9.12 -8.11
C ILE A 118 17.06 -9.36 -9.10
N VAL A 119 16.75 -9.95 -10.24
CA VAL A 119 17.70 -10.10 -11.34
C VAL A 119 17.24 -9.23 -12.51
N VAL A 120 17.98 -8.16 -12.77
CA VAL A 120 17.77 -7.29 -13.93
C VAL A 120 18.37 -7.96 -15.15
N THR A 121 17.59 -8.17 -16.20
CA THR A 121 17.99 -8.94 -17.38
C THR A 121 18.70 -8.11 -18.44
N ASP A 122 18.65 -6.78 -18.32
CA ASP A 122 19.39 -5.84 -19.15
C ASP A 122 20.54 -5.18 -18.37
N GLU A 123 21.38 -4.41 -19.06
CA GLU A 123 22.53 -3.70 -18.45
C GLU A 123 22.16 -2.24 -18.11
N ARG A 124 20.86 -1.91 -18.07
CA ARG A 124 20.40 -0.53 -17.89
C ARG A 124 20.10 -0.24 -16.43
N ILE A 125 20.77 0.77 -15.89
CA ILE A 125 20.51 1.27 -14.51
C ILE A 125 19.11 1.91 -14.44
N GLU A 126 18.57 2.43 -15.54
CA GLU A 126 17.23 2.98 -15.62
C GLU A 126 16.16 1.97 -15.23
N THR A 127 16.37 0.69 -15.54
CA THR A 127 15.46 -0.40 -15.14
C THR A 127 15.28 -0.49 -13.61
N ILE A 128 16.28 -0.07 -12.84
CA ILE A 128 16.15 0.02 -11.37
C ILE A 128 15.18 1.14 -10.99
N VAL A 129 15.20 2.27 -11.71
CA VAL A 129 14.26 3.38 -11.47
C VAL A 129 12.83 2.91 -11.79
N ASP A 130 12.65 2.23 -12.92
CA ASP A 130 11.36 1.66 -13.31
C ASP A 130 10.85 0.68 -12.26
N ALA A 131 11.73 -0.18 -11.72
CA ALA A 131 11.39 -1.11 -10.64
C ALA A 131 10.98 -0.39 -9.34
N VAL A 132 11.63 0.71 -8.98
CA VAL A 132 11.24 1.53 -7.82
C VAL A 132 9.85 2.15 -8.04
N ILE A 133 9.58 2.69 -9.22
CA ILE A 133 8.28 3.28 -9.58
C ILE A 133 7.18 2.21 -9.49
N GLU A 134 7.41 1.05 -10.10
CA GLU A 134 6.46 -0.06 -10.11
C GLU A 134 6.19 -0.60 -8.70
N SER A 135 7.24 -0.75 -7.90
CA SER A 135 7.12 -1.19 -6.50
C SER A 135 6.29 -0.20 -5.66
N ARG A 136 6.49 1.11 -5.86
CA ARG A 136 5.69 2.14 -5.16
C ARG A 136 4.24 2.14 -5.61
N ALA A 137 3.99 1.95 -6.91
CA ALA A 137 2.64 1.80 -7.44
C ALA A 137 1.94 0.56 -6.87
N MET A 138 2.63 -0.59 -6.86
CA MET A 138 2.12 -1.81 -6.27
C MET A 138 1.84 -1.66 -4.77
N TRP A 139 2.74 -1.00 -4.04
CA TRP A 139 2.56 -0.75 -2.60
C TRP A 139 1.33 0.13 -2.30
N ARG A 140 1.05 1.12 -3.16
CA ARG A 140 -0.20 1.90 -3.08
C ARG A 140 -1.43 1.00 -3.19
N SER A 141 -1.43 0.06 -4.13
CA SER A 141 -2.55 -0.89 -4.31
C SER A 141 -2.71 -1.82 -3.13
N VAL A 142 -1.60 -2.31 -2.56
CA VAL A 142 -1.61 -3.09 -1.31
C VAL A 142 -2.20 -2.28 -0.16
N ARG A 143 -1.74 -1.04 0.02
CA ARG A 143 -2.28 -0.13 1.04
C ARG A 143 -3.78 0.09 0.88
N ASP A 144 -4.24 0.36 -0.34
CA ASP A 144 -5.65 0.60 -0.63
C ASP A 144 -6.49 -0.66 -0.38
N SER A 145 -5.95 -1.84 -0.67
CA SER A 145 -6.57 -3.13 -0.35
C SER A 145 -6.67 -3.37 1.16
N VAL A 146 -5.59 -3.11 1.91
CA VAL A 146 -5.59 -3.19 3.38
C VAL A 146 -6.60 -2.20 3.98
N ALA A 147 -6.63 -0.96 3.50
CA ALA A 147 -7.60 0.03 3.96
C ALA A 147 -9.05 -0.39 3.69
N LEU A 148 -9.28 -1.11 2.57
CA LEU A 148 -10.59 -1.66 2.22
C LEU A 148 -11.00 -2.76 3.19
N LEU A 149 -10.12 -3.74 3.44
CA LEU A 149 -10.36 -4.87 4.33
C LEU A 149 -10.55 -4.42 5.78
N GLU A 150 -9.57 -3.72 6.32
CA GLU A 150 -9.59 -3.29 7.72
C GLU A 150 -10.72 -2.28 7.99
N GLY A 151 -10.94 -1.33 7.08
CA GLY A 151 -12.04 -0.37 7.20
C GLY A 151 -13.42 -1.02 7.12
N GLY A 152 -13.59 -2.02 6.26
CA GLY A 152 -14.80 -2.83 6.15
C GLY A 152 -15.07 -3.61 7.44
N ASN A 153 -14.07 -4.36 7.92
CA ASN A 153 -14.15 -5.17 9.13
C ASN A 153 -14.42 -4.33 10.38
N LEU A 154 -13.75 -3.21 10.52
CA LEU A 154 -13.98 -2.30 11.65
C LEU A 154 -15.40 -1.72 11.63
N GLY A 155 -15.91 -1.37 10.44
CA GLY A 155 -17.30 -0.92 10.25
C GLY A 155 -18.33 -2.01 10.58
N GLU A 156 -18.06 -3.26 10.22
CA GLU A 156 -18.88 -4.42 10.55
C GLU A 156 -18.94 -4.67 12.06
N ILE A 157 -17.78 -4.64 12.73
CA ILE A 157 -17.68 -4.76 14.19
C ILE A 157 -18.47 -3.64 14.86
N ALA A 158 -18.28 -2.39 14.44
CA ALA A 158 -18.97 -1.23 14.99
C ALA A 158 -20.49 -1.32 14.80
N PHE A 159 -20.95 -1.74 13.63
CA PHE A 159 -22.37 -1.98 13.37
C PHE A 159 -22.94 -3.10 14.24
N THR A 160 -22.21 -4.23 14.34
CA THR A 160 -22.68 -5.40 15.11
C THR A 160 -22.79 -5.06 16.61
N LEU A 161 -21.76 -4.42 17.17
CA LEU A 161 -21.78 -3.97 18.56
C LEU A 161 -22.79 -2.87 18.81
N GLY A 162 -22.86 -1.86 17.94
CA GLY A 162 -23.83 -0.77 18.03
C GLY A 162 -25.27 -1.26 17.99
N SER A 163 -25.59 -2.18 17.08
CA SER A 163 -26.92 -2.77 17.01
C SER A 163 -27.26 -3.63 18.24
N ALA A 164 -26.27 -4.35 18.79
CA ALA A 164 -26.44 -5.14 20.00
C ALA A 164 -26.73 -4.24 21.23
N LEU A 165 -26.06 -3.12 21.35
CA LEU A 165 -26.30 -2.14 22.41
C LEU A 165 -27.67 -1.46 22.29
N LEU A 166 -28.09 -1.13 21.05
CA LEU A 166 -29.37 -0.42 20.81
C LEU A 166 -30.60 -1.33 20.87
N ALA A 167 -30.47 -2.62 20.58
CA ALA A 167 -31.58 -3.56 20.50
C ALA A 167 -31.47 -4.79 21.40
N ALA A 168 -30.47 -4.82 22.31
CA ALA A 168 -30.15 -5.94 23.20
C ALA A 168 -29.83 -7.26 22.46
N ARG A 169 -29.60 -7.20 21.16
CA ARG A 169 -29.19 -8.33 20.32
C ARG A 169 -28.56 -7.83 19.01
N PRO A 170 -27.55 -8.54 18.46
CA PRO A 170 -26.91 -8.12 17.21
C PRO A 170 -27.91 -8.15 16.05
N ALA A 171 -27.76 -7.20 15.12
CA ALA A 171 -28.59 -7.13 13.92
C ALA A 171 -28.25 -8.24 12.92
N LEU A 172 -27.00 -8.72 12.92
CA LEU A 172 -26.51 -9.78 12.04
C LEU A 172 -26.26 -11.09 12.80
N ASN A 173 -26.51 -12.20 12.13
CA ASN A 173 -26.13 -13.52 12.62
C ASN A 173 -24.76 -13.96 12.05
N ALA A 174 -24.16 -15.02 12.60
CA ALA A 174 -22.83 -15.49 12.20
C ALA A 174 -22.75 -15.89 10.70
N ARG A 175 -23.83 -16.39 10.09
CA ARG A 175 -23.84 -16.75 8.67
C ARG A 175 -23.86 -15.51 7.78
N GLN A 176 -24.54 -14.45 8.21
CA GLN A 176 -24.53 -13.16 7.52
C GLN A 176 -23.15 -12.51 7.59
N LEU A 177 -22.47 -12.54 8.76
CA LEU A 177 -21.09 -12.06 8.90
C LEU A 177 -20.13 -12.80 7.94
N LEU A 178 -20.24 -14.13 7.86
CA LEU A 178 -19.47 -14.91 6.89
C LEU A 178 -19.75 -14.51 5.43
N ALA A 179 -21.04 -14.23 5.12
CA ALA A 179 -21.42 -13.80 3.77
C ALA A 179 -20.92 -12.38 3.44
N VAL A 180 -20.83 -11.47 4.44
CA VAL A 180 -20.18 -10.16 4.25
C VAL A 180 -18.77 -10.37 3.75
N ASN A 181 -17.93 -11.06 4.52
CA ASN A 181 -16.50 -11.26 4.18
C ASN A 181 -16.32 -11.97 2.83
N LEU A 182 -17.20 -12.94 2.50
CA LEU A 182 -17.12 -13.60 1.21
C LEU A 182 -17.42 -12.66 0.03
N LEU A 183 -18.39 -11.75 0.19
CA LEU A 183 -18.85 -10.86 -0.89
C LEU A 183 -17.98 -9.62 -1.05
N THR A 184 -17.39 -9.11 0.04
CA THR A 184 -16.65 -7.83 0.04
C THR A 184 -15.15 -8.01 -0.01
N ASP A 185 -14.61 -9.05 0.65
CA ASP A 185 -13.17 -9.16 0.87
C ASP A 185 -12.48 -10.04 -0.18
N LEU A 186 -13.12 -11.16 -0.58
CA LEU A 186 -12.43 -12.17 -1.37
C LEU A 186 -12.05 -11.66 -2.77
N LEU A 187 -13.02 -11.28 -3.60
CA LEU A 187 -12.75 -10.89 -4.98
C LEU A 187 -12.39 -9.40 -5.13
N PRO A 188 -13.13 -8.45 -4.54
CA PRO A 188 -12.82 -7.04 -4.73
C PRO A 188 -11.46 -6.65 -4.16
N ALA A 189 -11.12 -7.07 -2.95
CA ALA A 189 -9.85 -6.73 -2.32
C ALA A 189 -8.65 -7.37 -3.03
N LEU A 190 -8.78 -8.64 -3.47
CA LEU A 190 -7.73 -9.32 -4.23
C LEU A 190 -7.43 -8.60 -5.54
N VAL A 191 -8.46 -8.15 -6.26
CA VAL A 191 -8.29 -7.45 -7.53
C VAL A 191 -7.66 -6.07 -7.32
N VAL A 192 -8.04 -5.35 -6.26
CA VAL A 192 -7.40 -4.07 -5.90
C VAL A 192 -5.92 -4.27 -5.57
N ALA A 193 -5.58 -5.31 -4.79
CA ALA A 193 -4.19 -5.61 -4.42
C ALA A 193 -3.31 -6.01 -5.61
N ALA A 194 -3.88 -6.73 -6.57
CA ALA A 194 -3.12 -7.31 -7.70
C ALA A 194 -2.82 -6.31 -8.83
N ARG A 195 -3.36 -5.10 -8.81
CA ARG A 195 -3.22 -4.14 -9.90
C ARG A 195 -2.62 -2.82 -9.44
N PRO A 196 -1.66 -2.26 -10.22
CA PRO A 196 -1.18 -0.91 -9.96
C PRO A 196 -2.32 0.10 -10.13
N PRO A 197 -2.36 1.16 -9.30
CA PRO A 197 -3.37 2.19 -9.39
C PRO A 197 -3.30 2.91 -10.74
N ARG A 198 -4.44 3.16 -11.36
CA ARG A 198 -4.52 3.92 -12.61
C ARG A 198 -4.49 5.42 -12.35
N GLY A 199 -3.92 6.17 -13.30
CA GLY A 199 -3.95 7.64 -13.27
C GLY A 199 -2.96 8.27 -12.30
N VAL A 200 -2.05 7.50 -11.72
CA VAL A 200 -0.99 8.03 -10.86
C VAL A 200 0.18 8.50 -11.72
N CYS A 201 0.57 9.76 -11.55
CA CYS A 201 1.72 10.31 -12.26
C CYS A 201 3.02 9.72 -11.71
N THR A 202 3.94 9.34 -12.60
CA THR A 202 5.29 8.84 -12.25
C THR A 202 6.03 9.80 -11.32
N ALA A 203 5.90 11.12 -11.53
CA ALA A 203 6.52 12.13 -10.70
C ALA A 203 5.96 12.12 -9.26
N GLU A 204 4.68 11.84 -9.08
CA GLU A 204 4.04 11.71 -7.77
C GLU A 204 4.55 10.47 -7.02
N LEU A 205 4.67 9.33 -7.71
CA LEU A 205 5.25 8.11 -7.14
C LEU A 205 6.72 8.28 -6.74
N LEU A 206 7.48 9.07 -7.50
CA LEU A 206 8.88 9.36 -7.16
C LEU A 206 9.03 10.28 -5.94
N THR A 207 8.07 11.15 -5.67
CA THR A 207 8.10 12.06 -4.50
C THR A 207 7.55 11.42 -3.22
N GLU A 208 6.77 10.34 -3.32
CA GLU A 208 6.27 9.62 -2.15
C GLU A 208 7.41 8.89 -1.43
N GLY A 209 7.71 9.31 -0.20
CA GLY A 209 8.64 8.60 0.66
C GLY A 209 8.03 7.29 1.21
N PRO A 210 8.85 6.44 1.85
CA PRO A 210 8.40 5.15 2.42
C PRO A 210 7.32 5.32 3.50
N ASP A 211 7.28 6.46 4.20
CA ASP A 211 6.29 6.75 5.25
C ASP A 211 4.89 7.06 4.70
N ALA A 212 4.77 7.41 3.42
CA ALA A 212 3.48 7.68 2.79
C ALA A 212 2.62 6.40 2.63
N ALA A 213 3.24 5.24 2.67
CA ALA A 213 2.58 3.96 2.42
C ALA A 213 1.93 3.34 3.66
N VAL A 214 2.53 3.54 4.85
CA VAL A 214 2.09 2.95 6.13
C VAL A 214 2.08 4.05 7.19
N GLY A 215 1.13 4.07 8.09
CA GLY A 215 1.08 5.03 9.20
C GLY A 215 -0.18 5.90 9.21
N ALA A 216 -0.03 7.20 9.41
CA ALA A 216 -1.17 8.11 9.61
C ALA A 216 -2.16 8.10 8.44
N THR A 217 -1.67 8.05 7.21
CA THR A 217 -2.50 8.03 6.00
C THR A 217 -3.36 6.76 5.90
N LEU A 218 -2.77 5.59 6.17
CA LEU A 218 -3.51 4.32 6.20
C LEU A 218 -4.57 4.33 7.30
N ASN A 219 -4.20 4.73 8.53
CA ASN A 219 -5.13 4.80 9.65
C ASN A 219 -6.31 5.76 9.39
N GLN A 220 -6.04 6.89 8.73
CA GLN A 220 -7.09 7.82 8.33
C GLN A 220 -8.04 7.21 7.28
N GLN A 221 -7.50 6.48 6.31
CA GLN A 221 -8.31 5.79 5.30
C GLN A 221 -9.16 4.69 5.92
N VAL A 222 -8.58 3.85 6.79
CA VAL A 222 -9.29 2.79 7.52
C VAL A 222 -10.42 3.38 8.35
N THR A 223 -10.13 4.42 9.16
CA THR A 223 -11.12 5.07 10.02
C THR A 223 -12.25 5.69 9.21
N ALA A 224 -11.94 6.42 8.13
CA ALA A 224 -12.95 7.03 7.28
C ALA A 224 -13.88 5.99 6.65
N ARG A 225 -13.33 4.88 6.13
CA ARG A 225 -14.13 3.77 5.57
C ARG A 225 -15.00 3.11 6.63
N ALA A 226 -14.44 2.84 7.82
CA ALA A 226 -15.19 2.26 8.92
C ALA A 226 -16.36 3.13 9.35
N VAL A 227 -16.17 4.44 9.48
CA VAL A 227 -17.22 5.39 9.82
C VAL A 227 -18.32 5.42 8.76
N ILE A 228 -17.96 5.52 7.48
CA ILE A 228 -18.92 5.53 6.37
C ILE A 228 -19.73 4.22 6.36
N THR A 229 -19.09 3.07 6.49
CA THR A 229 -19.73 1.75 6.54
C THR A 229 -20.68 1.65 7.73
N THR A 230 -20.24 2.07 8.92
CA THR A 230 -21.05 2.05 10.13
C THR A 230 -22.27 2.94 10.01
N VAL A 231 -22.10 4.18 9.54
CA VAL A 231 -23.20 5.15 9.36
C VAL A 231 -24.23 4.63 8.35
N ALA A 232 -23.74 4.06 7.25
CA ALA A 232 -24.63 3.45 6.24
C ALA A 232 -25.43 2.29 6.82
N ALA A 233 -24.74 1.33 7.46
CA ALA A 233 -25.37 0.13 7.99
C ALA A 233 -26.34 0.44 9.14
N VAL A 234 -25.95 1.28 10.09
CA VAL A 234 -26.84 1.73 11.19
C VAL A 234 -28.01 2.53 10.65
N GLY A 235 -27.78 3.46 9.74
CA GLY A 235 -28.81 4.28 9.11
C GLY A 235 -29.83 3.42 8.35
N GLY A 236 -29.37 2.48 7.52
CA GLY A 236 -30.23 1.54 6.79
C GLY A 236 -31.03 0.62 7.73
N TRP A 237 -30.37 0.10 8.75
CA TRP A 237 -31.03 -0.74 9.76
C TRP A 237 -32.09 0.02 10.57
N LEU A 238 -31.80 1.26 11.01
CA LEU A 238 -32.79 2.10 11.70
C LEU A 238 -33.94 2.48 10.79
N ALA A 239 -33.66 2.89 9.55
CA ALA A 239 -34.73 3.19 8.57
C ALA A 239 -35.60 1.97 8.30
N ALA A 240 -35.01 0.76 8.23
CA ALA A 240 -35.75 -0.47 8.05
C ALA A 240 -36.68 -0.76 9.23
N ARG A 241 -36.33 -0.40 10.47
CA ARG A 241 -37.20 -0.55 11.65
C ARG A 241 -38.48 0.31 11.55
N LEU A 242 -38.42 1.41 10.82
CA LEU A 242 -39.54 2.34 10.63
C LEU A 242 -40.36 2.03 9.37
N LEU A 243 -39.68 1.59 8.29
CA LEU A 243 -40.29 1.52 6.96
C LEU A 243 -40.55 0.10 6.46
N CYS A 244 -39.94 -0.92 7.07
CA CYS A 244 -40.03 -2.31 6.62
C CYS A 244 -40.65 -3.25 7.65
N PRO A 245 -41.17 -4.41 7.23
CA PRO A 245 -41.65 -5.43 8.17
C PRO A 245 -40.50 -5.90 9.11
N PRO A 246 -40.82 -6.17 10.39
CA PRO A 246 -39.80 -6.55 11.39
C PRO A 246 -38.90 -7.73 10.97
N ARG A 247 -39.44 -8.66 10.18
CA ARG A 247 -38.74 -9.85 9.66
C ARG A 247 -37.66 -9.50 8.61
N GLN A 248 -37.69 -8.31 7.99
CA GLN A 248 -36.76 -7.87 6.96
C GLN A 248 -35.66 -6.94 7.49
N VAL A 249 -35.78 -6.43 8.72
CA VAL A 249 -34.88 -5.43 9.30
C VAL A 249 -33.43 -5.92 9.32
N SER A 250 -33.16 -7.15 9.76
CA SER A 250 -31.83 -7.75 9.74
C SER A 250 -31.26 -7.88 8.31
N THR A 251 -32.11 -8.29 7.36
CA THR A 251 -31.70 -8.44 5.95
C THR A 251 -31.38 -7.09 5.30
N VAL A 252 -32.12 -6.03 5.61
CA VAL A 252 -31.81 -4.67 5.14
C VAL A 252 -30.49 -4.20 5.74
N GLY A 253 -30.26 -4.40 7.05
CA GLY A 253 -28.98 -4.06 7.69
C GLY A 253 -27.80 -4.78 7.03
N PHE A 254 -27.93 -6.09 6.81
CA PHE A 254 -26.95 -6.91 6.09
C PHE A 254 -26.68 -6.40 4.67
N ALA A 255 -27.76 -6.22 3.89
CA ALA A 255 -27.63 -5.77 2.50
C ALA A 255 -27.08 -4.35 2.37
N THR A 256 -27.39 -3.47 3.33
CA THR A 256 -26.84 -2.11 3.38
C THR A 256 -25.35 -2.12 3.75
N LEU A 257 -24.94 -2.96 4.70
CA LEU A 257 -23.53 -3.10 5.09
C LEU A 257 -22.69 -3.52 3.89
N VAL A 258 -23.06 -4.62 3.23
CA VAL A 258 -22.38 -5.12 2.02
C VAL A 258 -22.43 -4.08 0.90
N GLY A 259 -23.62 -3.51 0.64
CA GLY A 259 -23.80 -2.50 -0.41
C GLY A 259 -22.92 -1.28 -0.22
N ALA A 260 -22.78 -0.76 1.01
CA ALA A 260 -21.92 0.39 1.30
C ALA A 260 -20.45 0.09 1.06
N GLN A 261 -19.96 -1.09 1.42
CA GLN A 261 -18.59 -1.52 1.16
C GLN A 261 -18.33 -1.68 -0.35
N LEU A 262 -19.25 -2.28 -1.10
CA LEU A 262 -19.13 -2.42 -2.55
C LEU A 262 -19.16 -1.07 -3.27
N VAL A 263 -20.00 -0.12 -2.82
CA VAL A 263 -20.01 1.26 -3.36
C VAL A 263 -18.67 1.93 -3.08
N GLN A 264 -18.12 1.86 -1.86
CA GLN A 264 -16.81 2.41 -1.55
C GLN A 264 -15.70 1.79 -2.41
N THR A 265 -15.77 0.48 -2.68
CA THR A 265 -14.82 -0.21 -3.57
C THR A 265 -14.96 0.29 -5.01
N ALA A 266 -16.19 0.43 -5.52
CA ALA A 266 -16.46 0.91 -6.87
C ALA A 266 -15.97 2.36 -7.07
N VAL A 267 -16.15 3.21 -6.07
CA VAL A 267 -15.69 4.61 -6.11
C VAL A 267 -14.15 4.65 -6.07
N SER A 268 -13.52 3.82 -5.24
CA SER A 268 -12.04 3.72 -5.17
C SER A 268 -11.41 3.07 -6.41
N ALA A 269 -12.21 2.44 -7.27
CA ALA A 269 -11.75 1.78 -8.48
C ALA A 269 -11.16 2.75 -9.53
N GLN A 270 -11.40 4.05 -9.42
CA GLN A 270 -10.92 5.08 -10.37
C GLN A 270 -11.18 4.71 -11.85
N GLY A 271 -12.29 4.03 -12.12
CA GLY A 271 -12.66 3.57 -13.45
C GLY A 271 -12.02 2.27 -13.90
N ASP A 272 -11.35 1.50 -13.03
CA ASP A 272 -10.83 0.18 -13.39
C ASP A 272 -11.98 -0.79 -13.68
N PRO A 273 -12.10 -1.30 -14.92
CA PRO A 273 -13.23 -2.13 -15.31
C PRO A 273 -13.26 -3.49 -14.58
N LEU A 274 -12.11 -4.00 -14.13
CA LEU A 274 -12.09 -5.28 -13.42
C LEU A 274 -12.54 -5.12 -11.96
N VAL A 275 -12.12 -4.05 -11.29
CA VAL A 275 -12.59 -3.73 -9.94
C VAL A 275 -14.10 -3.45 -9.96
N LEU A 276 -14.58 -2.70 -10.95
CA LEU A 276 -16.01 -2.46 -11.14
C LEU A 276 -16.77 -3.75 -11.44
N ALA A 277 -16.24 -4.63 -12.28
CA ALA A 277 -16.85 -5.92 -12.60
C ALA A 277 -16.96 -6.83 -11.38
N THR A 278 -15.91 -6.88 -10.53
CA THR A 278 -15.98 -7.66 -9.28
C THR A 278 -16.96 -7.07 -8.28
N ALA A 279 -17.00 -5.75 -8.10
CA ALA A 279 -17.97 -5.09 -7.24
C ALA A 279 -19.42 -5.33 -7.71
N LEU A 280 -19.68 -5.23 -9.03
CA LEU A 280 -20.99 -5.52 -9.61
C LEU A 280 -21.34 -7.01 -9.51
N GLY A 281 -20.39 -7.91 -9.71
CA GLY A 281 -20.56 -9.35 -9.52
C GLY A 281 -20.94 -9.70 -8.09
N SER A 282 -20.25 -9.11 -7.10
CA SER A 282 -20.58 -9.25 -5.68
C SER A 282 -21.96 -8.66 -5.34
N ALA A 283 -22.33 -7.53 -5.94
CA ALA A 283 -23.66 -6.94 -5.77
C ALA A 283 -24.76 -7.85 -6.36
N ALA A 284 -24.53 -8.44 -7.52
CA ALA A 284 -25.45 -9.41 -8.12
C ALA A 284 -25.57 -10.67 -7.24
N ALA A 285 -24.46 -11.17 -6.70
CA ALA A 285 -24.44 -12.28 -5.77
C ALA A 285 -25.20 -11.96 -4.47
N LEU A 286 -25.07 -10.74 -3.94
CA LEU A 286 -25.87 -10.26 -2.80
C LEU A 286 -27.38 -10.30 -3.10
N VAL A 287 -27.77 -9.78 -4.26
CA VAL A 287 -29.18 -9.81 -4.68
C VAL A 287 -29.67 -11.24 -4.79
N ALA A 288 -28.91 -12.13 -5.43
CA ALA A 288 -29.25 -13.54 -5.55
C ALA A 288 -29.38 -14.22 -4.18
N LEU A 289 -28.42 -13.97 -3.27
CA LEU A 289 -28.43 -14.52 -1.90
C LEU A 289 -29.69 -14.09 -1.13
N VAL A 290 -30.08 -12.83 -1.25
CA VAL A 290 -31.25 -12.28 -0.52
C VAL A 290 -32.56 -12.71 -1.14
N GLN A 291 -32.65 -12.80 -2.48
CA GLN A 291 -33.92 -13.07 -3.16
C GLN A 291 -34.22 -14.55 -3.41
N PHE A 292 -33.19 -15.38 -3.58
CA PHE A 292 -33.40 -16.80 -3.80
C PHE A 292 -33.75 -17.52 -2.48
N PRO A 293 -34.94 -18.09 -2.32
CA PRO A 293 -35.40 -18.59 -1.02
C PRO A 293 -34.48 -19.60 -0.32
N PRO A 294 -33.90 -20.61 -0.97
CA PRO A 294 -32.99 -21.55 -0.33
C PRO A 294 -31.77 -20.87 0.32
N THR A 295 -31.09 -19.95 -0.40
CA THR A 295 -29.94 -19.23 0.12
C THR A 295 -30.32 -18.20 1.16
N SER A 296 -31.43 -17.48 0.93
CA SER A 296 -31.97 -16.49 1.87
C SER A 296 -32.27 -17.13 3.23
N TYR A 297 -32.95 -18.26 3.26
CA TYR A 297 -33.22 -18.96 4.51
C TYR A 297 -31.98 -19.55 5.16
N PHE A 298 -31.04 -20.07 4.37
CA PHE A 298 -29.77 -20.59 4.90
C PHE A 298 -29.00 -19.52 5.65
N PHE A 299 -28.89 -18.29 5.10
CA PHE A 299 -28.23 -17.16 5.73
C PHE A 299 -29.10 -16.42 6.76
N GLY A 300 -30.34 -16.88 7.00
CA GLY A 300 -31.26 -16.22 7.92
C GLY A 300 -31.78 -14.87 7.42
N CYS A 301 -31.74 -14.68 6.10
CA CYS A 301 -32.27 -13.52 5.42
C CYS A 301 -33.77 -13.74 5.08
N ARG A 302 -34.44 -12.66 4.66
CA ARG A 302 -35.77 -12.68 4.10
C ARG A 302 -35.80 -11.92 2.79
N PRO A 303 -36.42 -12.44 1.73
CA PRO A 303 -36.53 -11.71 0.47
C PRO A 303 -37.08 -10.30 0.69
N LEU A 304 -36.43 -9.32 0.08
CA LEU A 304 -36.75 -7.92 0.20
C LEU A 304 -37.74 -7.50 -0.90
N GLY A 305 -38.77 -6.73 -0.52
CA GLY A 305 -39.63 -6.04 -1.47
C GLY A 305 -39.06 -4.69 -1.90
N VAL A 306 -39.79 -3.95 -2.71
CA VAL A 306 -39.40 -2.64 -3.26
C VAL A 306 -38.96 -1.66 -2.17
N ARG A 307 -39.68 -1.60 -1.04
CA ARG A 307 -39.30 -0.72 0.10
C ARG A 307 -37.96 -1.12 0.73
N GLY A 308 -37.76 -2.43 0.95
CA GLY A 308 -36.49 -2.92 1.52
C GLY A 308 -35.29 -2.62 0.63
N TRP A 309 -35.38 -2.85 -0.67
CA TRP A 309 -34.34 -2.50 -1.63
C TRP A 309 -34.15 -0.99 -1.76
N GLY A 310 -35.24 -0.19 -1.71
CA GLY A 310 -35.14 1.27 -1.72
C GLY A 310 -34.37 1.83 -0.53
N VAL A 311 -34.62 1.32 0.68
CA VAL A 311 -33.86 1.70 1.89
C VAL A 311 -32.39 1.24 1.77
N THR A 312 -32.17 0.00 1.32
CA THR A 312 -30.83 -0.54 1.12
C THR A 312 -30.03 0.32 0.15
N LEU A 313 -30.54 0.63 -1.03
CA LEU A 313 -29.86 1.43 -2.04
C LEU A 313 -29.57 2.85 -1.54
N ALA A 314 -30.57 3.51 -0.96
CA ALA A 314 -30.39 4.87 -0.44
C ALA A 314 -29.30 4.92 0.65
N ALA A 315 -29.35 4.01 1.63
CA ALA A 315 -28.40 3.98 2.72
C ALA A 315 -27.00 3.51 2.30
N SER A 316 -26.88 2.67 1.27
CA SER A 316 -25.59 2.20 0.76
C SER A 316 -24.88 3.26 -0.09
N VAL A 317 -25.60 4.12 -0.80
CA VAL A 317 -25.03 5.04 -1.78
C VAL A 317 -24.77 6.42 -1.19
N LEU A 318 -25.68 6.95 -0.37
CA LEU A 318 -25.58 8.33 0.11
C LEU A 318 -24.33 8.59 0.98
N PRO A 319 -24.02 7.81 2.04
CA PRO A 319 -22.86 8.08 2.88
C PRO A 319 -21.51 8.00 2.16
N PRO A 320 -21.22 6.99 1.29
CA PRO A 320 -19.98 6.96 0.53
C PRO A 320 -19.79 8.17 -0.38
N LEU A 321 -20.81 8.58 -1.11
CA LEU A 321 -20.72 9.72 -2.04
C LEU A 321 -20.55 11.07 -1.33
N THR A 322 -21.12 11.25 -0.15
CA THR A 322 -20.95 12.48 0.62
C THR A 322 -19.58 12.51 1.31
N GLY A 323 -19.10 11.39 1.82
CA GLY A 323 -17.80 11.26 2.47
C GLY A 323 -16.62 11.56 1.54
N GLU A 324 -16.71 11.20 0.25
CA GLU A 324 -15.66 11.51 -0.73
C GLU A 324 -15.65 12.99 -1.16
N ARG A 325 -16.79 13.64 -1.25
CA ARG A 325 -16.84 15.07 -1.54
C ARG A 325 -16.18 15.90 -0.44
N VAL A 326 -16.29 15.49 0.81
CA VAL A 326 -15.58 16.14 1.93
C VAL A 326 -14.07 15.94 1.79
N ARG A 327 -13.62 14.73 1.42
CA ARG A 327 -12.20 14.44 1.20
C ARG A 327 -11.58 15.22 0.04
N SER A 328 -12.27 15.31 -1.09
CA SER A 328 -11.75 16.04 -2.26
C SER A 328 -11.61 17.55 -2.00
N ASN A 329 -12.40 18.11 -1.10
CA ASN A 329 -12.32 19.52 -0.71
C ASN A 329 -11.17 19.80 0.29
N ASP A 330 -10.88 18.86 1.18
CA ASP A 330 -9.78 19.01 2.17
C ASP A 330 -8.38 18.83 1.55
N PHE A 331 -8.25 18.08 0.47
CA PHE A 331 -6.96 17.86 -0.23
C PHE A 331 -6.74 18.76 -1.45
N GLY A 332 -7.71 19.61 -1.81
CA GLY A 332 -7.61 20.55 -2.93
C GLY A 332 -6.87 21.86 -2.63
N ALA A 333 -6.47 22.13 -1.40
CA ALA A 333 -5.66 23.27 -1.05
C ALA A 333 -4.18 22.86 -1.00
N PRO A 334 -3.29 23.34 -1.91
CA PRO A 334 -1.86 23.15 -1.76
C PRO A 334 -1.45 23.76 -0.42
N ALA A 335 -0.82 22.97 0.43
CA ALA A 335 -0.21 23.46 1.66
C ALA A 335 0.73 24.61 1.28
N ALA A 336 0.39 25.82 1.72
CA ALA A 336 1.25 26.99 1.55
C ALA A 336 2.60 26.67 2.22
N GLN A 337 3.66 26.56 1.42
CA GLN A 337 5.02 26.52 1.93
C GLN A 337 5.24 27.75 2.81
N PRO A 338 5.73 27.62 4.04
CA PRO A 338 6.13 28.78 4.80
C PRO A 338 7.26 29.49 4.03
N ALA A 339 6.97 30.71 3.60
CA ALA A 339 7.95 31.61 3.00
C ALA A 339 9.14 31.70 3.96
N GLY A 340 10.35 31.47 3.42
CA GLY A 340 11.58 31.54 4.15
C GLY A 340 11.72 32.86 4.92
N ALA A 341 12.17 32.75 6.14
CA ALA A 341 12.74 33.86 6.89
C ALA A 341 14.20 34.11 6.45
N PRO A 342 14.71 35.34 6.50
CA PRO A 342 15.94 35.84 5.89
C PRO A 342 17.22 35.26 6.47
#